data_c6115fe2aeafa25f5b7e0a290d209fea
#
_entry.id   c6115fe2aeafa25f5b7e0a290d209fea
#
_cell.length_a   1.000
_cell.length_b   1.000
_cell.length_c   1.000
_cell.angle_alpha   90.00
_cell.angle_beta   90.00
_cell.angle_gamma   90.00
#
_symmetry.space_group_name_H-M   'P 1'
#
loop_
_entity.id
_entity.type
_entity.pdbx_description
1 polymer ?
#
loop_
_entity_poly.entity_id
_entity_poly.type
_entity_poly.pdbx_seq_one_letter_code
_entity_poly.pdbx_strand_id
1 'polypeptide(L)'
;MDSNSTADCPSLPWRAFSNTTMWGVAGLCRGFLSALCHAECHGKEEFTELLDSRKDLLQRTKGLITVSNHISVMDDPLLWGILPMRFWNKRWSFGSYDICFQTRPLSLFFTMGKVLPCHRSAHSQFGGLGQPAITEAIRLLSKGPFPVDHHRASPELQRWSRQNVCVDPFSDLPVAYTTDGQDAHLAPSAYTCNSNSWVHIFPEGKIHQSPRKTMRYFKWGIARLILEPQECPDVVPMWIEGFDDVMHESREFPRFLPRPGKRVSVTFGSKVDSDSVFGEVRSRWQKLKAKVEKSNPDSRDLPVGVLSDELLTNKEAVELRKEVTMKVRNLVLEVRRSRGLPDEDPKEGLVDTWLEEGPQREGHMKDDSWVRDI
;
A
#
# COMPACT_ATOMS: atom_id res chain seq x y z
N MET A 1 -4.45 16.56 -34.32
CA MET A 1 -5.00 15.29 -33.76
C MET A 1 -4.69 15.34 -32.27
N ASP A 2 -5.70 15.65 -31.49
CA ASP A 2 -5.55 15.86 -30.03
C ASP A 2 -5.20 14.54 -29.36
N SER A 3 -3.95 14.41 -28.94
CA SER A 3 -3.39 13.21 -28.30
C SER A 3 -3.68 13.10 -26.79
N ASN A 4 -4.69 13.80 -26.28
CA ASN A 4 -5.08 13.78 -24.87
C ASN A 4 -6.42 13.06 -24.64
N SER A 5 -6.63 11.87 -25.22
CA SER A 5 -7.76 11.06 -24.83
C SER A 5 -7.48 10.40 -23.47
N THR A 6 -7.90 11.06 -22.41
CA THR A 6 -7.93 10.45 -21.07
C THR A 6 -9.03 9.38 -21.04
N ALA A 7 -8.68 8.15 -20.77
CA ALA A 7 -9.64 7.08 -20.60
C ALA A 7 -10.35 7.21 -19.24
N ASP A 8 -11.68 7.17 -19.24
CA ASP A 8 -12.44 7.29 -17.98
C ASP A 8 -12.21 6.10 -17.04
N CYS A 9 -12.23 4.89 -17.57
CA CYS A 9 -12.05 3.64 -16.82
C CYS A 9 -11.38 2.58 -17.72
N PRO A 10 -10.75 1.54 -17.14
CA PRO A 10 -10.38 0.34 -17.87
C PRO A 10 -11.55 -0.29 -18.60
N SER A 11 -11.28 -1.12 -19.62
CA SER A 11 -12.31 -1.80 -20.39
C SER A 11 -13.31 -2.55 -19.51
N LEU A 12 -14.52 -2.76 -20.02
CA LEU A 12 -15.56 -3.47 -19.27
C LEU A 12 -15.15 -4.92 -18.94
N PRO A 13 -14.54 -5.71 -19.85
CA PRO A 13 -14.05 -7.04 -19.52
C PRO A 13 -12.98 -7.00 -18.40
N TRP A 14 -12.03 -6.08 -18.48
CA TRP A 14 -11.01 -5.94 -17.43
C TRP A 14 -11.64 -5.66 -16.06
N ARG A 15 -12.57 -4.72 -15.99
CA ARG A 15 -13.28 -4.40 -14.74
C ARG A 15 -14.10 -5.59 -14.22
N ALA A 16 -14.73 -6.35 -15.11
CA ALA A 16 -15.48 -7.55 -14.74
C ALA A 16 -14.56 -8.61 -14.13
N PHE A 17 -13.41 -8.90 -14.75
CA PHE A 17 -12.42 -9.83 -14.20
C PHE A 17 -11.86 -9.36 -12.86
N SER A 18 -11.50 -8.07 -12.74
CA SER A 18 -11.02 -7.50 -11.48
C SER A 18 -12.07 -7.62 -10.37
N ASN A 19 -13.32 -7.27 -10.65
CA ASN A 19 -14.42 -7.40 -9.69
C ASN A 19 -14.64 -8.85 -9.26
N THR A 20 -14.64 -9.80 -10.21
CA THR A 20 -14.81 -11.23 -9.92
C THR A 20 -13.68 -11.74 -9.04
N THR A 21 -12.44 -11.36 -9.32
CA THR A 21 -11.27 -11.72 -8.50
C THR A 21 -11.41 -11.17 -7.08
N MET A 22 -11.73 -9.88 -6.94
CA MET A 22 -11.86 -9.23 -5.64
C MET A 22 -13.01 -9.84 -4.82
N TRP A 23 -14.16 -10.06 -5.45
CA TRP A 23 -15.33 -10.66 -4.77
C TRP A 23 -15.11 -12.13 -4.45
N GLY A 24 -14.43 -12.87 -5.32
CA GLY A 24 -14.08 -14.26 -5.07
C GLY A 24 -13.18 -14.41 -3.85
N VAL A 25 -12.07 -13.67 -3.81
CA VAL A 25 -11.11 -13.70 -2.69
C VAL A 25 -11.76 -13.22 -1.39
N ALA A 26 -12.40 -12.05 -1.41
CA ALA A 26 -13.03 -11.50 -0.21
C ALA A 26 -14.22 -12.36 0.27
N GLY A 27 -14.96 -12.98 -0.65
CA GLY A 27 -16.04 -13.92 -0.33
C GLY A 27 -15.55 -15.18 0.36
N LEU A 28 -14.47 -15.79 -0.15
CA LEU A 28 -13.81 -16.94 0.49
C LEU A 28 -13.30 -16.57 1.89
N CYS A 29 -12.63 -15.41 2.01
CA CYS A 29 -12.13 -14.94 3.30
C CYS A 29 -13.28 -14.66 4.28
N ARG A 30 -14.36 -14.04 3.83
CA ARG A 30 -15.55 -13.83 4.65
C ARG A 30 -16.19 -15.14 5.10
N GLY A 31 -16.32 -16.12 4.20
CA GLY A 31 -16.82 -17.46 4.52
C GLY A 31 -15.95 -18.13 5.59
N PHE A 32 -14.62 -18.09 5.41
CA PHE A 32 -13.67 -18.61 6.38
C PHE A 32 -13.79 -17.92 7.75
N LEU A 33 -13.81 -16.60 7.78
CA LEU A 33 -13.93 -15.82 9.02
C LEU A 33 -15.26 -16.09 9.75
N SER A 34 -16.37 -16.15 9.00
CA SER A 34 -17.71 -16.30 9.60
C SER A 34 -17.99 -17.73 10.05
N ALA A 35 -17.48 -18.75 9.34
CA ALA A 35 -17.77 -20.15 9.62
C ALA A 35 -16.71 -20.84 10.52
N LEU A 36 -15.45 -20.37 10.42
CA LEU A 36 -14.31 -21.09 10.98
C LEU A 36 -13.46 -20.25 11.96
N CYS A 37 -13.80 -18.98 12.21
CA CYS A 37 -13.10 -18.12 13.15
C CYS A 37 -14.08 -17.35 14.05
N HIS A 38 -13.55 -16.82 15.16
CA HIS A 38 -14.25 -15.84 15.98
C HIS A 38 -13.75 -14.45 15.59
N ALA A 39 -14.45 -13.81 14.65
CA ALA A 39 -14.02 -12.52 14.09
C ALA A 39 -14.74 -11.36 14.78
N GLU A 40 -13.97 -10.43 15.33
CA GLU A 40 -14.43 -9.17 15.92
C GLU A 40 -14.01 -8.00 15.05
N CYS A 41 -14.85 -6.97 14.99
CA CYS A 41 -14.56 -5.76 14.24
C CYS A 41 -15.03 -4.52 15.00
N HIS A 42 -14.11 -3.62 15.32
CA HIS A 42 -14.36 -2.39 16.07
C HIS A 42 -14.18 -1.18 15.16
N GLY A 43 -15.01 -0.12 15.37
CA GLY A 43 -14.97 1.11 14.56
C GLY A 43 -15.43 0.93 13.11
N LYS A 44 -16.07 -0.21 12.81
CA LYS A 44 -16.50 -0.55 11.44
C LYS A 44 -17.58 0.39 10.92
N GLU A 45 -18.50 0.80 11.76
CA GLU A 45 -19.63 1.66 11.40
C GLU A 45 -19.12 3.01 10.90
N GLU A 46 -18.30 3.71 11.70
CA GLU A 46 -17.69 5.00 11.34
C GLU A 46 -16.87 4.88 10.04
N PHE A 47 -16.08 3.81 9.92
CA PHE A 47 -15.29 3.59 8.72
C PHE A 47 -16.16 3.33 7.47
N THR A 48 -17.24 2.57 7.60
CA THR A 48 -18.15 2.33 6.47
C THR A 48 -18.94 3.58 6.08
N GLU A 49 -19.30 4.45 7.03
CA GLU A 49 -19.88 5.76 6.74
C GLU A 49 -18.91 6.66 5.97
N LEU A 50 -17.63 6.69 6.36
CA LEU A 50 -16.58 7.37 5.61
C LEU A 50 -16.48 6.84 4.19
N LEU A 51 -16.49 5.51 4.00
CA LEU A 51 -16.44 4.92 2.65
C LEU A 51 -17.69 5.22 1.83
N ASP A 52 -18.87 5.25 2.47
CA ASP A 52 -20.13 5.60 1.83
C ASP A 52 -20.18 7.07 1.38
N SER A 53 -19.61 7.99 2.15
CA SER A 53 -19.50 9.41 1.77
C SER A 53 -18.58 9.61 0.54
N ARG A 54 -17.73 8.65 0.24
CA ARG A 54 -16.76 8.66 -0.88
C ARG A 54 -17.23 7.88 -2.12
N LYS A 55 -18.50 7.47 -2.20
CA LYS A 55 -19.03 6.70 -3.33
C LYS A 55 -19.01 7.49 -4.63
N ASP A 56 -19.42 8.75 -4.56
CA ASP A 56 -19.42 9.66 -5.70
C ASP A 56 -17.99 10.17 -5.95
N LEU A 57 -17.51 9.96 -7.17
CA LEU A 57 -16.19 10.40 -7.60
C LEU A 57 -16.02 11.91 -7.50
N LEU A 58 -17.08 12.67 -7.82
CA LEU A 58 -17.06 14.14 -7.79
C LEU A 58 -16.96 14.69 -6.36
N GLN A 59 -17.40 13.93 -5.37
CA GLN A 59 -17.32 14.31 -3.96
C GLN A 59 -16.00 13.91 -3.29
N ARG A 60 -15.14 13.15 -3.97
CA ARG A 60 -13.82 12.79 -3.47
C ARG A 60 -12.85 13.94 -3.66
N THR A 61 -12.67 14.74 -2.62
CA THR A 61 -11.73 15.87 -2.65
C THR A 61 -10.30 15.48 -2.29
N LYS A 62 -10.13 14.42 -1.51
CA LYS A 62 -8.84 13.92 -1.01
C LYS A 62 -8.73 12.41 -1.23
N GLY A 63 -7.51 11.88 -1.35
CA GLY A 63 -7.25 10.45 -1.26
C GLY A 63 -7.57 9.90 0.14
N LEU A 64 -7.64 8.58 0.28
CA LEU A 64 -7.79 7.89 1.56
C LEU A 64 -6.66 6.89 1.75
N ILE A 65 -6.00 6.95 2.90
CA ILE A 65 -5.02 5.96 3.32
C ILE A 65 -5.57 5.20 4.52
N THR A 66 -5.55 3.87 4.45
CA THR A 66 -5.65 3.02 5.64
C THR A 66 -4.28 2.42 5.92
N VAL A 67 -3.87 2.43 7.18
CA VAL A 67 -2.55 1.98 7.61
C VAL A 67 -2.67 1.06 8.82
N SER A 68 -2.01 -0.10 8.77
CA SER A 68 -2.04 -1.09 9.87
C SER A 68 -0.69 -1.76 10.10
N ASN A 69 -0.58 -2.48 11.20
CA ASN A 69 0.46 -3.47 11.45
C ASN A 69 0.36 -4.64 10.45
N HIS A 70 1.44 -5.43 10.29
CA HIS A 70 1.54 -6.55 9.35
C HIS A 70 1.99 -7.84 10.06
N ILE A 71 1.07 -8.75 10.29
CA ILE A 71 1.30 -9.95 11.11
C ILE A 71 1.11 -11.27 10.34
N SER A 72 0.54 -11.23 9.13
CA SER A 72 0.28 -12.45 8.37
C SER A 72 0.25 -12.21 6.85
N VAL A 73 0.62 -13.21 6.07
CA VAL A 73 0.41 -13.22 4.61
C VAL A 73 -1.07 -13.10 4.24
N MET A 74 -1.98 -13.40 5.17
CA MET A 74 -3.42 -13.32 4.98
C MET A 74 -4.03 -11.99 5.45
N ASP A 75 -3.23 -11.03 5.94
CA ASP A 75 -3.76 -9.76 6.47
C ASP A 75 -4.63 -9.03 5.44
N ASP A 76 -4.12 -8.84 4.23
CA ASP A 76 -4.83 -8.09 3.20
C ASP A 76 -6.18 -8.76 2.82
N PRO A 77 -6.25 -10.03 2.42
CA PRO A 77 -7.53 -10.63 2.03
C PRO A 77 -8.50 -10.83 3.21
N LEU A 78 -8.03 -11.18 4.41
CA LEU A 78 -8.90 -11.37 5.57
C LEU A 78 -9.50 -10.05 6.05
N LEU A 79 -8.69 -8.99 6.07
CA LEU A 79 -9.12 -7.64 6.45
C LEU A 79 -10.34 -7.20 5.63
N TRP A 80 -10.30 -7.42 4.32
CA TRP A 80 -11.38 -6.99 3.44
C TRP A 80 -12.60 -7.92 3.51
N GLY A 81 -12.43 -9.19 3.83
CA GLY A 81 -13.52 -10.12 4.08
C GLY A 81 -14.46 -9.69 5.23
N ILE A 82 -13.96 -8.88 6.19
CA ILE A 82 -14.76 -8.35 7.30
C ILE A 82 -15.71 -7.24 6.84
N LEU A 83 -15.34 -6.46 5.82
CA LEU A 83 -16.13 -5.34 5.33
C LEU A 83 -17.34 -5.78 4.48
N PRO A 84 -18.40 -4.94 4.37
CA PRO A 84 -19.50 -5.18 3.45
C PRO A 84 -19.04 -5.32 1.99
N MET A 85 -19.69 -6.21 1.23
CA MET A 85 -19.34 -6.54 -0.16
C MET A 85 -19.21 -5.33 -1.10
N ARG A 86 -19.99 -4.27 -0.87
CA ARG A 86 -19.95 -3.05 -1.69
C ARG A 86 -18.61 -2.31 -1.67
N PHE A 87 -17.73 -2.64 -0.72
CA PHE A 87 -16.42 -2.02 -0.59
C PHE A 87 -15.26 -2.91 -1.08
N TRP A 88 -15.47 -4.19 -1.37
CA TRP A 88 -14.41 -5.16 -1.65
C TRP A 88 -13.55 -4.79 -2.86
N ASN A 89 -14.08 -4.06 -3.83
CA ASN A 89 -13.37 -3.64 -5.05
C ASN A 89 -12.93 -2.17 -5.04
N LYS A 90 -12.88 -1.51 -3.89
CA LYS A 90 -12.66 -0.04 -3.82
C LYS A 90 -11.25 0.36 -3.43
N ARG A 91 -10.47 -0.53 -2.85
CA ARG A 91 -9.11 -0.25 -2.36
C ARG A 91 -8.03 -0.67 -3.35
N TRP A 92 -6.89 -0.03 -3.22
CA TRP A 92 -5.60 -0.46 -3.76
C TRP A 92 -4.70 -0.86 -2.60
N SER A 93 -3.77 -1.81 -2.81
CA SER A 93 -2.76 -2.22 -1.82
C SER A 93 -1.42 -2.45 -2.49
N PHE A 94 -0.39 -2.73 -1.68
CA PHE A 94 0.94 -3.09 -2.17
C PHE A 94 1.17 -4.58 -1.98
N GLY A 95 1.79 -5.21 -2.97
CA GLY A 95 2.27 -6.59 -2.88
C GLY A 95 3.74 -6.67 -3.23
N SER A 96 4.46 -7.54 -2.53
CA SER A 96 5.88 -7.79 -2.78
C SER A 96 6.09 -8.38 -4.17
N TYR A 97 6.94 -7.73 -4.99
CA TYR A 97 7.19 -8.16 -6.37
C TYR A 97 7.72 -9.58 -6.43
N ASP A 98 8.69 -9.88 -5.58
CA ASP A 98 9.36 -11.17 -5.47
C ASP A 98 8.48 -12.32 -4.96
N ILE A 99 7.27 -12.02 -4.47
CA ILE A 99 6.27 -13.02 -4.03
C ILE A 99 5.05 -13.04 -4.95
N CYS A 100 4.47 -11.86 -5.22
CA CYS A 100 3.18 -11.73 -5.89
C CYS A 100 3.27 -11.64 -7.42
N PHE A 101 4.46 -11.30 -7.97
CA PHE A 101 4.62 -10.99 -9.38
C PHE A 101 5.69 -11.84 -10.09
N GLN A 102 6.04 -12.99 -9.54
CA GLN A 102 7.07 -13.88 -10.09
C GLN A 102 6.70 -14.51 -11.44
N THR A 103 5.43 -14.78 -11.66
CA THR A 103 4.92 -15.44 -12.86
C THR A 103 3.73 -14.70 -13.42
N ARG A 104 3.50 -14.82 -14.74
CA ARG A 104 2.38 -14.15 -15.41
C ARG A 104 1.01 -14.43 -14.76
N PRO A 105 0.63 -15.67 -14.40
CA PRO A 105 -0.64 -15.94 -13.74
C PRO A 105 -0.77 -15.24 -12.38
N LEU A 106 0.29 -15.25 -11.57
CA LEU A 106 0.31 -14.56 -10.28
C LEU A 106 0.23 -13.05 -10.49
N SER A 107 1.03 -12.49 -11.39
CA SER A 107 1.01 -11.06 -11.71
C SER A 107 -0.38 -10.61 -12.16
N LEU A 108 -1.04 -11.39 -13.02
CA LEU A 108 -2.41 -11.10 -13.45
C LEU A 108 -3.39 -11.18 -12.28
N PHE A 109 -3.32 -12.20 -11.44
CA PHE A 109 -4.18 -12.37 -10.27
C PHE A 109 -4.06 -11.19 -9.30
N PHE A 110 -2.83 -10.79 -8.95
CA PHE A 110 -2.61 -9.67 -8.04
C PHE A 110 -2.97 -8.32 -8.67
N THR A 111 -2.71 -8.12 -9.97
CA THR A 111 -3.15 -6.92 -10.69
C THR A 111 -4.69 -6.81 -10.71
N MET A 112 -5.40 -7.92 -10.96
CA MET A 112 -6.87 -7.99 -10.86
C MET A 112 -7.35 -7.74 -9.43
N GLY A 113 -6.56 -8.14 -8.42
CA GLY A 113 -6.76 -7.83 -7.00
C GLY A 113 -6.46 -6.38 -6.62
N LYS A 114 -6.11 -5.50 -7.58
CA LYS A 114 -5.70 -4.11 -7.34
C LYS A 114 -4.49 -3.97 -6.43
N VAL A 115 -3.51 -4.84 -6.61
CA VAL A 115 -2.25 -4.83 -5.89
C VAL A 115 -1.17 -4.18 -6.75
N LEU A 116 -0.48 -3.19 -6.20
CA LEU A 116 0.64 -2.51 -6.85
C LEU A 116 1.94 -3.29 -6.60
N PRO A 117 2.74 -3.60 -7.64
CA PRO A 117 3.99 -4.34 -7.52
C PRO A 117 5.09 -3.50 -6.84
N CYS A 118 5.43 -3.86 -5.61
CA CYS A 118 6.41 -3.16 -4.80
C CYS A 118 7.70 -3.98 -4.65
N HIS A 119 8.84 -3.44 -5.11
CA HIS A 119 10.13 -4.07 -4.94
C HIS A 119 10.66 -3.88 -3.52
N ARG A 120 11.07 -4.97 -2.88
CA ARG A 120 11.76 -4.95 -1.59
C ARG A 120 13.25 -4.79 -1.81
N SER A 121 13.88 -3.76 -1.21
CA SER A 121 15.31 -3.46 -1.41
C SER A 121 16.24 -4.62 -1.01
N ALA A 122 15.80 -5.52 -0.12
CA ALA A 122 16.56 -6.71 0.24
C ALA A 122 16.61 -7.77 -0.87
N HIS A 123 15.69 -7.73 -1.84
CA HIS A 123 15.51 -8.74 -2.88
C HIS A 123 15.62 -8.18 -4.30
N SER A 124 15.66 -6.86 -4.47
CA SER A 124 15.67 -6.22 -5.79
C SER A 124 16.39 -4.88 -5.76
N GLN A 125 17.22 -4.63 -6.77
CA GLN A 125 17.87 -3.33 -7.00
C GLN A 125 16.87 -2.22 -7.37
N PHE A 126 15.67 -2.57 -7.83
CA PHE A 126 14.60 -1.64 -8.18
C PHE A 126 13.76 -1.21 -6.95
N GLY A 127 14.07 -1.76 -5.77
CA GLY A 127 13.47 -1.36 -4.52
C GLY A 127 13.93 0.03 -4.06
N GLY A 128 13.23 0.56 -3.09
CA GLY A 128 13.61 1.83 -2.48
C GLY A 128 12.51 2.89 -2.57
N LEU A 129 12.88 4.10 -2.18
CA LEU A 129 11.94 5.19 -1.99
C LEU A 129 11.37 5.71 -3.32
N GLY A 130 12.18 5.72 -4.39
CA GLY A 130 11.81 6.25 -5.72
C GLY A 130 11.07 5.27 -6.63
N GLN A 131 10.68 4.09 -6.15
CA GLN A 131 10.11 3.04 -6.99
C GLN A 131 8.74 3.41 -7.60
N PRO A 132 8.44 2.90 -8.83
CA PRO A 132 7.21 3.24 -9.56
C PRO A 132 5.91 2.91 -8.83
N ALA A 133 5.85 1.85 -8.03
CA ALA A 133 4.66 1.50 -7.24
C ALA A 133 4.26 2.61 -6.25
N ILE A 134 5.24 3.25 -5.61
CA ILE A 134 4.98 4.40 -4.71
C ILE A 134 4.49 5.60 -5.52
N THR A 135 5.08 5.85 -6.69
CA THR A 135 4.63 6.91 -7.61
C THR A 135 3.17 6.70 -8.02
N GLU A 136 2.79 5.49 -8.42
CA GLU A 136 1.41 5.17 -8.77
C GLU A 136 0.45 5.35 -7.58
N ALA A 137 0.85 4.96 -6.38
CA ALA A 137 0.03 5.17 -5.19
C ALA A 137 -0.17 6.66 -4.86
N ILE A 138 0.87 7.50 -5.00
CA ILE A 138 0.77 8.96 -4.83
C ILE A 138 -0.21 9.57 -5.83
N ARG A 139 -0.14 9.13 -7.09
CA ARG A 139 -1.06 9.54 -8.15
C ARG A 139 -2.50 9.08 -7.88
N LEU A 140 -2.69 7.84 -7.43
CA LEU A 140 -4.00 7.32 -7.00
C LEU A 140 -4.61 8.13 -5.85
N LEU A 141 -3.78 8.65 -4.93
CA LEU A 141 -4.21 9.50 -3.82
C LEU A 141 -4.46 10.96 -4.25
N SER A 142 -4.13 11.31 -5.47
CA SER A 142 -4.27 12.65 -6.04
C SER A 142 -5.43 12.72 -7.03
N LYS A 143 -5.80 13.95 -7.44
CA LYS A 143 -6.82 14.17 -8.47
C LYS A 143 -6.20 13.95 -9.86
N GLY A 144 -6.49 12.79 -10.46
CA GLY A 144 -6.07 12.43 -11.82
C GLY A 144 -7.05 12.91 -12.90
N PRO A 145 -6.90 12.42 -14.16
CA PRO A 145 -5.97 11.37 -14.57
C PRO A 145 -4.53 11.86 -14.76
N PHE A 146 -3.57 10.95 -14.55
CA PHE A 146 -2.16 11.24 -14.80
C PHE A 146 -1.71 10.58 -16.10
N PRO A 147 -1.20 11.34 -17.07
CA PRO A 147 -0.71 10.77 -18.31
C PRO A 147 0.46 9.83 -18.02
N VAL A 148 0.45 8.70 -18.71
CA VAL A 148 1.61 7.79 -18.68
C VAL A 148 2.64 8.36 -19.67
N ASP A 149 3.86 8.44 -19.23
CA ASP A 149 4.96 8.86 -20.08
C ASP A 149 5.20 7.77 -21.15
N HIS A 150 4.73 8.02 -22.37
CA HIS A 150 4.78 7.06 -23.48
C HIS A 150 6.22 6.64 -23.83
N HIS A 151 7.23 7.43 -23.44
CA HIS A 151 8.64 7.05 -23.61
C HIS A 151 9.08 5.89 -22.71
N ARG A 152 8.35 5.62 -21.62
CA ARG A 152 8.59 4.47 -20.74
C ARG A 152 7.70 3.25 -21.01
N ALA A 153 6.64 3.42 -21.77
CA ALA A 153 5.71 2.35 -22.18
C ALA A 153 5.68 2.20 -23.70
N SER A 154 6.85 2.13 -24.36
CA SER A 154 6.91 1.98 -25.82
C SER A 154 6.22 0.66 -26.23
N PRO A 155 5.60 0.61 -27.45
CA PRO A 155 5.09 -0.63 -28.03
C PRO A 155 6.16 -1.73 -28.13
N GLU A 156 7.42 -1.37 -28.11
CA GLU A 156 8.56 -2.27 -28.03
C GLU A 156 8.65 -2.97 -26.68
N LEU A 157 8.37 -2.31 -25.54
CA LEU A 157 8.28 -2.94 -24.24
C LEU A 157 7.23 -4.06 -24.22
N GLN A 158 6.09 -3.86 -24.87
CA GLN A 158 5.05 -4.88 -25.02
C GLN A 158 5.49 -6.10 -25.87
N ARG A 159 6.43 -5.89 -26.80
CA ARG A 159 6.99 -6.99 -27.62
C ARG A 159 8.09 -7.78 -26.91
N TRP A 160 8.83 -7.17 -26.01
CA TRP A 160 10.03 -7.75 -25.41
C TRP A 160 9.77 -8.43 -24.05
N SER A 161 8.79 -7.95 -23.29
CA SER A 161 8.41 -8.53 -22.00
C SER A 161 7.41 -9.66 -22.16
N ARG A 162 7.89 -10.86 -22.46
CA ARG A 162 7.03 -12.06 -22.59
C ARG A 162 6.58 -12.64 -21.24
N GLN A 163 7.17 -12.25 -20.12
CA GLN A 163 6.94 -12.91 -18.84
C GLN A 163 5.94 -12.21 -17.93
N ASN A 164 5.95 -10.87 -17.80
CA ASN A 164 5.11 -10.15 -16.83
C ASN A 164 4.36 -8.97 -17.44
N VAL A 165 3.53 -9.24 -18.46
CA VAL A 165 2.68 -8.21 -19.06
C VAL A 165 1.28 -8.29 -18.47
N CYS A 166 0.91 -7.28 -17.66
CA CYS A 166 -0.38 -7.17 -16.97
C CYS A 166 -1.09 -5.86 -17.36
N VAL A 167 -1.38 -5.72 -18.65
CA VAL A 167 -2.10 -4.57 -19.23
C VAL A 167 -3.48 -5.01 -19.71
N ASP A 168 -4.40 -4.04 -19.84
CA ASP A 168 -5.74 -4.30 -20.36
C ASP A 168 -5.68 -4.60 -21.86
N PRO A 169 -5.90 -5.87 -22.30
CA PRO A 169 -5.80 -6.24 -23.70
C PRO A 169 -7.01 -5.81 -24.54
N PHE A 170 -8.06 -5.29 -23.89
CA PHE A 170 -9.29 -4.84 -24.52
C PHE A 170 -9.37 -3.31 -24.63
N SER A 171 -8.30 -2.62 -24.24
CA SER A 171 -8.22 -1.16 -24.34
C SER A 171 -7.50 -0.75 -25.61
N ASP A 172 -8.07 0.21 -26.35
CA ASP A 172 -7.42 0.83 -27.51
C ASP A 172 -6.22 1.68 -27.12
N LEU A 173 -6.15 2.11 -25.85
CA LEU A 173 -5.08 2.88 -25.25
C LEU A 173 -4.47 2.08 -24.10
N PRO A 174 -3.46 1.24 -24.34
CA PRO A 174 -2.79 0.52 -23.27
C PRO A 174 -1.98 1.48 -22.42
N VAL A 175 -2.55 1.89 -21.28
CA VAL A 175 -1.84 2.71 -20.29
C VAL A 175 -1.08 1.79 -19.33
N ALA A 176 0.23 1.76 -19.45
CA ALA A 176 1.09 0.88 -18.68
C ALA A 176 2.30 1.63 -18.11
N TYR A 177 2.80 1.13 -16.99
CA TYR A 177 4.09 1.52 -16.45
C TYR A 177 4.96 0.29 -16.21
N THR A 178 6.26 0.50 -16.09
CA THR A 178 7.23 -0.56 -15.79
C THR A 178 7.83 -0.34 -14.41
N THR A 179 8.19 -1.43 -13.72
CA THR A 179 8.84 -1.37 -12.41
C THR A 179 10.34 -1.67 -12.48
N ASP A 180 10.80 -2.36 -13.52
CA ASP A 180 12.18 -2.80 -13.71
C ASP A 180 12.73 -2.56 -15.14
N GLY A 181 11.92 -1.97 -16.00
CA GLY A 181 12.23 -1.74 -17.43
C GLY A 181 11.91 -2.93 -18.33
N GLN A 182 11.49 -4.07 -17.78
CA GLN A 182 11.20 -5.31 -18.53
C GLN A 182 9.76 -5.79 -18.36
N ASP A 183 9.14 -5.48 -17.24
CA ASP A 183 7.73 -5.75 -16.98
C ASP A 183 6.81 -4.65 -17.53
N ALA A 184 5.52 -4.93 -17.58
CA ALA A 184 4.50 -3.94 -17.91
C ALA A 184 3.22 -4.19 -17.08
N HIS A 185 2.84 -3.20 -16.31
CA HIS A 185 1.65 -3.23 -15.47
C HIS A 185 0.69 -2.12 -15.86
N LEU A 186 -0.62 -2.38 -15.75
CA LEU A 186 -1.64 -1.36 -15.94
C LEU A 186 -1.34 -0.16 -15.03
N ALA A 187 -1.34 1.06 -15.59
CA ALA A 187 -1.20 2.29 -14.83
C ALA A 187 -2.58 2.76 -14.33
N PRO A 188 -2.97 2.44 -13.08
CA PRO A 188 -4.33 2.75 -12.62
C PRO A 188 -4.56 4.25 -12.49
N SER A 189 -3.55 5.04 -12.22
CA SER A 189 -3.63 6.50 -12.07
C SER A 189 -3.93 7.23 -13.37
N ALA A 190 -3.80 6.57 -14.52
CA ALA A 190 -4.14 7.13 -15.82
C ALA A 190 -5.67 7.19 -16.10
N TYR A 191 -6.47 6.59 -15.24
CA TYR A 191 -7.93 6.57 -15.38
C TYR A 191 -8.61 7.53 -14.42
N THR A 192 -9.53 8.35 -14.93
CA THR A 192 -10.30 9.33 -14.14
C THR A 192 -11.05 8.68 -12.96
N CYS A 193 -11.58 7.48 -13.15
CA CYS A 193 -12.34 6.76 -12.12
C CYS A 193 -11.51 6.38 -10.89
N ASN A 194 -10.20 6.46 -10.98
CA ASN A 194 -9.27 6.18 -9.89
C ASN A 194 -8.72 7.45 -9.20
N SER A 195 -9.25 8.64 -9.49
CA SER A 195 -8.89 9.88 -8.79
C SER A 195 -9.24 9.80 -7.31
N ASN A 196 -8.38 10.33 -6.45
CA ASN A 196 -8.57 10.37 -5.00
C ASN A 196 -9.00 9.01 -4.45
N SER A 197 -8.32 7.95 -4.86
CA SER A 197 -8.61 6.57 -4.49
C SER A 197 -8.28 6.27 -3.03
N TRP A 198 -8.68 5.08 -2.61
CA TRP A 198 -8.32 4.51 -1.33
C TRP A 198 -7.15 3.53 -1.50
N VAL A 199 -6.08 3.77 -0.75
CA VAL A 199 -4.86 2.96 -0.72
C VAL A 199 -4.68 2.40 0.69
N HIS A 200 -4.47 1.09 0.79
CA HIS A 200 -4.08 0.43 2.04
C HIS A 200 -2.59 0.11 2.03
N ILE A 201 -1.94 0.30 3.17
CA ILE A 201 -0.51 0.03 3.31
C ILE A 201 -0.17 -0.61 4.66
N PHE A 202 0.76 -1.57 4.61
CA PHE A 202 1.48 -2.15 5.74
C PHE A 202 2.90 -1.56 5.76
N PRO A 203 3.14 -0.46 6.49
CA PRO A 203 4.40 0.29 6.34
C PRO A 203 5.63 -0.44 6.92
N GLU A 204 5.44 -1.47 7.72
CA GLU A 204 6.52 -2.36 8.18
C GLU A 204 7.22 -3.02 6.99
N GLY A 205 6.48 -3.28 5.89
CA GLY A 205 6.99 -3.88 4.65
C GLY A 205 7.58 -5.28 4.84
N LYS A 206 7.25 -5.92 5.95
CA LYS A 206 7.62 -7.28 6.34
C LYS A 206 6.63 -7.76 7.41
N ILE A 207 6.28 -9.03 7.38
CA ILE A 207 5.48 -9.67 8.42
C ILE A 207 6.29 -9.69 9.72
N HIS A 208 5.63 -9.29 10.81
CA HIS A 208 6.21 -9.26 12.14
C HIS A 208 5.29 -9.95 13.15
N GLN A 209 5.64 -11.19 13.52
CA GLN A 209 4.86 -12.02 14.43
C GLN A 209 5.50 -11.99 15.82
N SER A 210 5.22 -10.91 16.56
CA SER A 210 5.71 -10.73 17.93
C SER A 210 4.71 -11.31 18.96
N PRO A 211 5.16 -12.13 19.92
CA PRO A 211 4.33 -12.58 21.03
C PRO A 211 3.79 -11.42 21.88
N ARG A 212 4.52 -10.30 21.92
CA ARG A 212 4.12 -9.05 22.61
C ARG A 212 3.20 -8.17 21.78
N LYS A 213 2.86 -8.59 20.53
CA LYS A 213 2.06 -7.81 19.58
C LYS A 213 2.62 -6.40 19.36
N THR A 214 3.92 -6.32 19.15
CA THR A 214 4.64 -5.07 18.83
C THR A 214 4.78 -4.89 17.34
N MET A 215 5.12 -3.67 16.91
CA MET A 215 5.38 -3.33 15.51
C MET A 215 6.86 -3.04 15.28
N ARG A 216 7.35 -3.39 14.10
CA ARG A 216 8.64 -2.91 13.61
C ARG A 216 8.58 -1.42 13.29
N TYR A 217 9.74 -0.86 12.93
CA TYR A 217 9.78 0.48 12.34
C TYR A 217 9.00 0.53 11.02
N PHE A 218 8.45 1.69 10.72
CA PHE A 218 7.78 1.94 9.45
C PHE A 218 8.76 2.44 8.40
N LYS A 219 8.63 1.94 7.17
CA LYS A 219 9.41 2.39 6.01
C LYS A 219 8.90 3.73 5.51
N TRP A 220 9.81 4.58 5.03
CA TRP A 220 9.51 5.95 4.59
C TRP A 220 8.58 6.07 3.37
N GLY A 221 8.22 4.97 2.72
CA GLY A 221 7.21 4.97 1.67
C GLY A 221 5.90 5.62 2.10
N ILE A 222 5.45 5.38 3.36
CA ILE A 222 4.24 6.01 3.90
C ILE A 222 4.37 7.54 3.99
N ALA A 223 5.56 8.06 4.29
CA ALA A 223 5.77 9.51 4.33
C ALA A 223 5.58 10.16 2.96
N ARG A 224 6.00 9.50 1.88
CA ARG A 224 5.74 9.96 0.52
C ARG A 224 4.25 10.04 0.21
N LEU A 225 3.48 9.02 0.64
CA LEU A 225 2.03 8.99 0.44
C LEU A 225 1.29 10.12 1.21
N ILE A 226 1.90 10.69 2.24
CA ILE A 226 1.36 11.83 3.00
C ILE A 226 1.85 13.16 2.43
N LEU A 227 3.14 13.26 2.08
CA LEU A 227 3.79 14.53 1.71
C LEU A 227 3.52 14.97 0.27
N GLU A 228 3.45 14.02 -0.67
CA GLU A 228 3.53 14.31 -2.10
C GLU A 228 2.18 14.41 -2.86
N PRO A 229 1.06 13.78 -2.42
CA PRO A 229 -0.23 14.01 -3.05
C PRO A 229 -0.59 15.50 -3.08
N GLN A 230 -1.36 15.91 -4.09
CA GLN A 230 -1.80 17.30 -4.24
C GLN A 230 -2.51 17.82 -2.99
N GLU A 231 -3.50 17.05 -2.50
CA GLU A 231 -4.17 17.29 -1.22
C GLU A 231 -3.67 16.29 -0.17
N CYS A 232 -3.64 16.71 1.10
CA CYS A 232 -3.32 15.78 2.19
C CYS A 232 -4.37 14.68 2.26
N PRO A 233 -4.03 13.40 2.09
CA PRO A 233 -5.01 12.33 2.17
C PRO A 233 -5.66 12.24 3.54
N ASP A 234 -6.91 11.79 3.59
CA ASP A 234 -7.51 11.30 4.82
C ASP A 234 -6.75 10.05 5.29
N VAL A 235 -6.53 9.92 6.59
CA VAL A 235 -5.82 8.78 7.18
C VAL A 235 -6.72 8.09 8.20
N VAL A 236 -6.84 6.76 8.11
CA VAL A 236 -7.49 5.91 9.09
C VAL A 236 -6.48 4.87 9.57
N PRO A 237 -5.96 5.00 10.80
CA PRO A 237 -5.09 4.00 11.40
C PRO A 237 -5.91 2.78 11.80
N MET A 238 -5.29 1.60 11.76
CA MET A 238 -5.94 0.34 12.05
C MET A 238 -5.03 -0.54 12.89
N TRP A 239 -5.63 -1.49 13.61
CA TRP A 239 -4.92 -2.52 14.34
C TRP A 239 -5.51 -3.90 14.05
N ILE A 240 -4.64 -4.86 13.75
CA ILE A 240 -4.99 -6.25 13.42
C ILE A 240 -4.40 -7.19 14.47
N GLU A 241 -5.19 -8.16 14.93
CA GLU A 241 -4.78 -9.18 15.88
C GLU A 241 -5.29 -10.57 15.45
N GLY A 242 -4.49 -11.60 15.75
CA GLY A 242 -4.87 -13.01 15.59
C GLY A 242 -4.79 -13.58 14.17
N PHE A 243 -4.45 -12.77 13.16
CA PHE A 243 -4.22 -13.30 11.80
C PHE A 243 -2.91 -14.08 11.72
N ASP A 244 -1.95 -13.80 12.59
CA ASP A 244 -0.76 -14.60 12.84
C ASP A 244 -1.11 -16.00 13.36
N ASP A 245 -2.10 -16.15 14.23
CA ASP A 245 -2.61 -17.45 14.66
C ASP A 245 -3.26 -18.26 13.54
N VAL A 246 -3.85 -17.57 12.54
CA VAL A 246 -4.44 -18.20 11.35
C VAL A 246 -3.35 -18.71 10.40
N MET A 247 -2.30 -17.92 10.17
CA MET A 247 -1.20 -18.23 9.24
C MET A 247 0.16 -17.84 9.84
N HIS A 248 0.59 -18.54 10.89
CA HIS A 248 1.90 -18.31 11.51
C HIS A 248 3.03 -18.79 10.59
N GLU A 249 4.16 -18.05 10.56
CA GLU A 249 5.28 -18.40 9.70
C GLU A 249 5.98 -19.71 10.09
N SER A 250 5.94 -20.10 11.38
CA SER A 250 6.46 -21.38 11.88
C SER A 250 5.52 -22.57 11.68
N ARG A 251 4.34 -22.37 11.06
CA ARG A 251 3.33 -23.43 10.91
C ARG A 251 3.85 -24.66 10.17
N GLU A 252 3.44 -25.82 10.63
CA GLU A 252 3.74 -27.11 10.02
C GLU A 252 2.88 -27.38 8.79
N PHE A 253 3.22 -28.42 8.05
CA PHE A 253 2.45 -28.93 6.92
C PHE A 253 1.01 -29.30 7.31
N PRO A 254 0.02 -28.99 6.48
CA PRO A 254 0.10 -28.27 5.20
C PRO A 254 0.16 -26.74 5.38
N ARG A 255 1.26 -26.14 4.94
CA ARG A 255 1.56 -24.70 5.15
C ARG A 255 0.63 -23.75 4.44
N PHE A 256 -0.03 -24.20 3.37
CA PHE A 256 -0.94 -23.36 2.57
C PHE A 256 -2.34 -23.23 3.17
N LEU A 257 -2.68 -24.07 4.17
CA LEU A 257 -4.03 -24.05 4.78
C LEU A 257 -4.09 -23.10 5.98
N PRO A 258 -5.05 -22.14 5.98
CA PRO A 258 -5.34 -21.33 7.16
C PRO A 258 -5.86 -22.20 8.30
N ARG A 259 -5.46 -21.90 9.53
CA ARG A 259 -5.87 -22.63 10.74
C ARG A 259 -7.22 -22.11 11.23
N PRO A 260 -8.26 -22.97 11.33
CA PRO A 260 -9.56 -22.58 11.84
C PRO A 260 -9.58 -22.44 13.38
N GLY A 261 -10.69 -21.98 13.94
CA GLY A 261 -10.93 -21.88 15.38
C GLY A 261 -10.21 -20.72 16.06
N LYS A 262 -9.61 -19.81 15.29
CA LYS A 262 -8.83 -18.70 15.84
C LYS A 262 -9.71 -17.48 16.15
N ARG A 263 -9.30 -16.72 17.18
CA ARG A 263 -9.87 -15.42 17.46
C ARG A 263 -9.09 -14.37 16.68
N VAL A 264 -9.79 -13.56 15.90
CA VAL A 264 -9.21 -12.50 15.09
C VAL A 264 -9.94 -11.19 15.34
N SER A 265 -9.23 -10.10 15.33
CA SER A 265 -9.81 -8.79 15.58
C SER A 265 -9.24 -7.76 14.62
N VAL A 266 -10.11 -6.91 14.09
CA VAL A 266 -9.74 -5.73 13.31
C VAL A 266 -10.36 -4.51 13.97
N THR A 267 -9.53 -3.53 14.29
CA THR A 267 -9.95 -2.26 14.87
C THR A 267 -9.65 -1.14 13.89
N PHE A 268 -10.67 -0.45 13.44
CA PHE A 268 -10.55 0.80 12.69
C PHE A 268 -10.52 1.96 13.70
N GLY A 269 -9.45 2.76 13.69
CA GLY A 269 -9.43 4.04 14.40
C GLY A 269 -10.30 5.07 13.69
N SER A 270 -10.60 6.16 14.36
CA SER A 270 -11.30 7.29 13.77
C SER A 270 -10.45 7.95 12.67
N LYS A 271 -11.11 8.57 11.70
CA LYS A 271 -10.44 9.36 10.68
C LYS A 271 -9.64 10.49 11.34
N VAL A 272 -8.34 10.55 11.04
CA VAL A 272 -7.43 11.56 11.57
C VAL A 272 -7.72 12.92 10.94
N ASP A 273 -7.65 13.98 11.74
CA ASP A 273 -7.55 15.34 11.22
C ASP A 273 -6.18 15.54 10.59
N SER A 274 -6.10 15.20 9.30
CA SER A 274 -4.82 15.20 8.55
C SER A 274 -4.20 16.59 8.45
N ASP A 275 -5.01 17.65 8.44
CA ASP A 275 -4.52 19.03 8.36
C ASP A 275 -3.87 19.45 9.68
N SER A 276 -4.45 19.07 10.82
CA SER A 276 -3.86 19.29 12.14
C SER A 276 -2.58 18.50 12.36
N VAL A 277 -2.55 17.22 11.98
CA VAL A 277 -1.41 16.32 12.23
C VAL A 277 -0.25 16.55 11.26
N PHE A 278 -0.56 16.77 9.98
CA PHE A 278 0.43 16.79 8.91
C PHE A 278 0.61 18.17 8.23
N GLY A 279 -0.24 19.15 8.50
CA GLY A 279 -0.26 20.43 7.79
C GLY A 279 1.08 21.18 7.87
N GLU A 280 1.68 21.25 9.07
CA GLU A 280 2.98 21.91 9.26
C GLU A 280 4.10 21.22 8.47
N VAL A 281 4.25 19.90 8.60
CA VAL A 281 5.31 19.14 7.95
C VAL A 281 5.13 19.16 6.42
N ARG A 282 3.90 19.13 5.91
CA ARG A 282 3.61 19.31 4.48
C ARG A 282 4.00 20.72 3.99
N SER A 283 3.73 21.76 4.77
CA SER A 283 4.16 23.13 4.42
C SER A 283 5.69 23.23 4.33
N ARG A 284 6.40 22.62 5.26
CA ARG A 284 7.88 22.54 5.22
C ARG A 284 8.37 21.76 4.00
N TRP A 285 7.74 20.64 3.68
CA TRP A 285 8.03 19.85 2.48
C TRP A 285 7.84 20.66 1.19
N GLN A 286 6.73 21.39 1.06
CA GLN A 286 6.46 22.23 -0.12
C GLN A 286 7.49 23.35 -0.28
N LYS A 287 7.91 23.98 0.84
CA LYS A 287 8.96 25.00 0.83
C LYS A 287 10.31 24.42 0.37
N LEU A 288 10.66 23.23 0.88
CA LEU A 288 11.88 22.52 0.47
C LEU A 288 11.84 22.18 -1.02
N LYS A 289 10.72 21.60 -1.49
CA LYS A 289 10.52 21.28 -2.90
C LYS A 289 10.68 22.52 -3.79
N ALA A 290 10.02 23.62 -3.46
CA ALA A 290 10.14 24.87 -4.20
C ALA A 290 11.57 25.45 -4.20
N LYS A 291 12.34 25.23 -3.12
CA LYS A 291 13.75 25.63 -3.05
C LYS A 291 14.60 24.78 -4.00
N VAL A 292 14.43 23.48 -4.04
CA VAL A 292 15.13 22.56 -4.94
C VAL A 292 14.79 22.85 -6.40
N GLU A 293 13.53 23.09 -6.73
CA GLU A 293 13.07 23.44 -8.07
C GLU A 293 13.63 24.78 -8.58
N LYS A 294 13.95 25.72 -7.67
CA LYS A 294 14.63 26.97 -8.03
C LYS A 294 16.10 26.78 -8.33
N SER A 295 16.77 25.88 -7.58
CA SER A 295 18.20 25.61 -7.76
C SER A 295 18.48 24.65 -8.91
N ASN A 296 17.53 23.78 -9.25
CA ASN A 296 17.65 22.81 -10.34
C ASN A 296 16.40 22.87 -11.25
N PRO A 297 16.48 23.57 -12.39
CA PRO A 297 15.35 23.71 -13.32
C PRO A 297 14.80 22.37 -13.84
N ASP A 298 15.65 21.35 -14.01
CA ASP A 298 15.24 20.03 -14.51
C ASP A 298 14.32 19.29 -13.51
N SER A 299 14.34 19.69 -12.23
CA SER A 299 13.46 19.12 -11.22
C SER A 299 12.05 19.75 -11.20
N ARG A 300 11.85 20.87 -11.91
CA ARG A 300 10.56 21.61 -11.92
C ARG A 300 9.48 20.87 -12.69
N ASP A 301 9.85 20.21 -13.78
CA ASP A 301 8.92 19.57 -14.71
C ASP A 301 8.69 18.08 -14.40
N LEU A 302 9.15 17.62 -13.23
CA LEU A 302 8.94 16.23 -12.84
C LEU A 302 7.46 15.94 -12.57
N PRO A 303 6.93 14.84 -13.12
CA PRO A 303 5.54 14.44 -12.91
C PRO A 303 5.24 14.18 -11.42
N VAL A 304 3.97 14.30 -11.04
CA VAL A 304 3.51 13.99 -9.67
C VAL A 304 3.99 12.59 -9.26
N GLY A 305 4.54 12.50 -8.06
CA GLY A 305 5.08 11.27 -7.47
C GLY A 305 6.48 10.88 -7.97
N VAL A 306 7.10 11.68 -8.83
CA VAL A 306 8.52 11.53 -9.20
C VAL A 306 9.33 12.57 -8.44
N LEU A 307 10.38 12.12 -7.77
CA LEU A 307 11.31 12.98 -7.04
C LEU A 307 12.64 13.09 -7.76
N SER A 308 13.26 14.27 -7.67
CA SER A 308 14.66 14.44 -8.05
C SER A 308 15.57 13.70 -7.08
N ASP A 309 16.77 13.33 -7.53
CA ASP A 309 17.78 12.68 -6.69
C ASP A 309 18.11 13.55 -5.46
N GLU A 310 18.11 14.89 -5.64
CA GLU A 310 18.31 15.80 -4.53
C GLU A 310 17.22 15.67 -3.46
N LEU A 311 15.94 15.62 -3.82
CA LEU A 311 14.85 15.42 -2.86
C LEU A 311 14.84 14.01 -2.26
N LEU A 312 15.39 13.01 -2.97
CA LEU A 312 15.53 11.65 -2.41
C LEU A 312 16.57 11.62 -1.29
N THR A 313 17.69 12.36 -1.40
CA THR A 313 18.87 12.25 -0.52
C THR A 313 19.08 13.44 0.43
N ASN A 314 18.42 14.59 0.18
CA ASN A 314 18.56 15.80 0.99
C ASN A 314 18.27 15.53 2.48
N LYS A 315 19.14 16.02 3.36
CA LYS A 315 19.03 15.81 4.82
C LYS A 315 17.69 16.30 5.39
N GLU A 316 17.23 17.50 4.98
CA GLU A 316 15.95 18.05 5.43
C GLU A 316 14.78 17.19 4.96
N ALA A 317 14.82 16.69 3.71
CA ALA A 317 13.82 15.76 3.18
C ALA A 317 13.79 14.43 3.95
N VAL A 318 14.97 13.93 4.36
CA VAL A 318 15.09 12.73 5.19
C VAL A 318 14.45 12.96 6.57
N GLU A 319 14.74 14.08 7.23
CA GLU A 319 14.15 14.38 8.55
C GLU A 319 12.63 14.58 8.47
N LEU A 320 12.10 15.24 7.44
CA LEU A 320 10.67 15.36 7.22
C LEU A 320 9.99 13.98 7.04
N ARG A 321 10.62 13.07 6.29
CA ARG A 321 10.11 11.71 6.12
C ARG A 321 10.14 10.90 7.42
N LYS A 322 11.20 11.03 8.23
CA LYS A 322 11.26 10.41 9.56
C LYS A 322 10.14 10.92 10.45
N GLU A 323 9.96 12.24 10.51
CA GLU A 323 8.90 12.88 11.31
C GLU A 323 7.51 12.37 10.93
N VAL A 324 7.17 12.37 9.64
CA VAL A 324 5.87 11.88 9.15
C VAL A 324 5.70 10.40 9.45
N THR A 325 6.73 9.59 9.20
CA THR A 325 6.67 8.16 9.45
C THR A 325 6.40 7.84 10.92
N MET A 326 7.06 8.56 11.83
CA MET A 326 6.83 8.41 13.28
C MET A 326 5.43 8.88 13.68
N LYS A 327 4.93 10.00 13.13
CA LYS A 327 3.55 10.45 13.36
C LYS A 327 2.55 9.36 12.95
N VAL A 328 2.70 8.78 11.76
CA VAL A 328 1.80 7.71 11.29
C VAL A 328 1.90 6.46 12.16
N ARG A 329 3.11 6.06 12.57
CA ARG A 329 3.29 4.91 13.48
C ARG A 329 2.61 5.15 14.82
N ASN A 330 2.71 6.35 15.38
CA ASN A 330 2.06 6.70 16.64
C ASN A 330 0.52 6.63 16.53
N LEU A 331 -0.08 7.02 15.40
CA LEU A 331 -1.52 6.86 15.17
C LEU A 331 -1.94 5.38 15.23
N VAL A 332 -1.15 4.46 14.66
CA VAL A 332 -1.44 3.03 14.77
C VAL A 332 -1.23 2.53 16.20
N LEU A 333 -0.22 3.03 16.92
CA LEU A 333 -0.01 2.72 18.35
C LEU A 333 -1.17 3.20 19.23
N GLU A 334 -1.80 4.32 18.91
CA GLU A 334 -3.00 4.79 19.63
C GLU A 334 -4.15 3.79 19.48
N VAL A 335 -4.38 3.27 18.27
CA VAL A 335 -5.39 2.21 18.05
C VAL A 335 -5.01 0.94 18.82
N ARG A 336 -3.74 0.54 18.81
CA ARG A 336 -3.24 -0.60 19.59
C ARG A 336 -3.50 -0.42 21.09
N ARG A 337 -3.21 0.76 21.64
CA ARG A 337 -3.49 1.10 23.06
C ARG A 337 -4.97 1.02 23.40
N SER A 338 -5.85 1.44 22.49
CA SER A 338 -7.30 1.36 22.68
C SER A 338 -7.79 -0.09 22.84
N ARG A 339 -6.98 -1.08 22.41
CA ARG A 339 -7.23 -2.52 22.62
C ARG A 339 -6.73 -3.03 23.98
N GLY A 340 -6.20 -2.15 24.83
CA GLY A 340 -5.67 -2.53 26.14
C GLY A 340 -4.29 -3.18 26.11
N LEU A 341 -3.58 -3.10 24.96
CA LEU A 341 -2.22 -3.60 24.86
C LEU A 341 -1.23 -2.63 25.52
N PRO A 342 -0.19 -3.13 26.22
CA PRO A 342 0.81 -2.30 26.89
C PRO A 342 1.62 -1.49 25.88
N ASP A 343 2.21 -0.38 26.32
CA ASP A 343 3.10 0.41 25.47
C ASP A 343 4.30 -0.40 24.99
N GLU A 344 4.73 -0.13 23.77
CA GLU A 344 5.95 -0.69 23.20
C GLU A 344 7.18 0.06 23.70
N ASP A 345 8.35 -0.58 23.68
CA ASP A 345 9.62 0.11 23.82
C ASP A 345 9.78 1.09 22.64
N PRO A 346 10.01 2.40 22.89
CA PRO A 346 10.23 3.38 21.83
C PRO A 346 11.33 2.99 20.84
N LYS A 347 12.29 2.17 21.25
CA LYS A 347 13.35 1.65 20.39
C LYS A 347 12.82 0.77 19.26
N GLU A 348 11.68 0.10 19.43
CA GLU A 348 11.07 -0.74 18.39
C GLU A 348 10.64 0.07 17.15
N GLY A 349 10.44 1.37 17.31
CA GLY A 349 10.18 2.28 16.19
C GLY A 349 11.42 2.75 15.43
N LEU A 350 12.63 2.43 15.89
CA LEU A 350 13.88 2.91 15.31
C LEU A 350 14.47 1.86 14.35
N VAL A 351 14.96 2.34 13.21
CA VAL A 351 15.64 1.48 12.23
C VAL A 351 16.88 0.81 12.82
N ASP A 352 17.63 1.56 13.63
CA ASP A 352 18.91 1.10 14.19
C ASP A 352 18.73 -0.15 15.05
N THR A 353 17.64 -0.26 15.82
CA THR A 353 17.31 -1.45 16.62
C THR A 353 17.27 -2.70 15.76
N TRP A 354 16.69 -2.61 14.56
CA TRP A 354 16.50 -3.75 13.67
C TRP A 354 17.73 -4.03 12.80
N LEU A 355 18.57 -3.03 12.55
CA LEU A 355 19.86 -3.22 11.88
C LEU A 355 20.86 -3.96 12.79
N GLU A 356 20.82 -3.72 14.10
CA GLU A 356 21.65 -4.43 15.08
C GLU A 356 21.32 -5.92 15.19
N GLU A 357 20.07 -6.33 14.87
CA GLU A 357 19.67 -7.73 14.85
C GLU A 357 20.27 -8.51 13.68
N GLY A 358 20.71 -7.81 12.66
CA GLY A 358 21.29 -8.41 11.45
C GLY A 358 20.26 -9.01 10.48
N PRO A 359 20.73 -9.57 9.37
CA PRO A 359 19.88 -10.07 8.30
C PRO A 359 19.37 -11.50 8.55
N GLN A 360 18.68 -11.74 9.65
CA GLN A 360 18.08 -13.05 9.89
C GLN A 360 16.91 -13.27 8.92
N ARG A 361 16.96 -14.35 8.13
CA ARG A 361 15.96 -14.66 7.11
C ARG A 361 14.86 -15.59 7.60
N GLU A 362 15.14 -16.46 8.56
CA GLU A 362 14.18 -17.39 9.15
C GLU A 362 14.49 -17.66 10.62
N GLY A 363 13.46 -17.76 11.45
CA GLY A 363 13.54 -18.13 12.86
C GLY A 363 13.15 -17.00 13.81
N HIS A 364 13.51 -17.16 15.08
CA HIS A 364 13.26 -16.18 16.13
C HIS A 364 14.27 -15.02 16.05
N MET A 365 13.76 -13.81 16.19
CA MET A 365 14.55 -12.61 16.39
C MET A 365 14.83 -12.39 17.87
N LYS A 366 15.68 -11.40 18.24
CA LYS A 366 16.02 -11.08 19.63
C LYS A 366 14.82 -10.65 20.49
N ASP A 367 13.78 -10.12 19.86
CA ASP A 367 12.52 -9.73 20.51
C ASP A 367 11.49 -10.86 20.59
N ASP A 368 11.91 -12.11 20.34
CA ASP A 368 11.10 -13.31 20.23
C ASP A 368 10.08 -13.31 19.08
N SER A 369 10.12 -12.31 18.18
CA SER A 369 9.29 -12.33 17.00
C SER A 369 9.77 -13.38 16.00
N TRP A 370 8.83 -13.96 15.26
CA TRP A 370 9.16 -14.91 14.19
C TRP A 370 9.27 -14.17 12.85
N VAL A 371 10.31 -14.50 12.11
CA VAL A 371 10.58 -13.97 10.78
C VAL A 371 10.75 -15.12 9.79
N ARG A 372 10.15 -14.95 8.62
CA ARG A 372 10.43 -15.72 7.43
C ARG A 372 10.44 -14.80 6.22
N ASP A 373 11.62 -14.61 5.68
CA ASP A 373 11.87 -13.72 4.55
C ASP A 373 12.68 -14.47 3.48
N ILE A 374 12.06 -15.53 2.95
CA ILE A 374 12.66 -16.45 1.98
C ILE A 374 12.09 -16.17 0.61
#